data_f86e3dcff93b090ecbe55c1cdd1ec696
#
_entry.id   f86e3dcff93b090ecbe55c1cdd1ec696
#
_cell.length_a   1.000
_cell.length_b   1.000
_cell.length_c   1.000
_cell.angle_alpha   90.00
_cell.angle_beta   90.00
_cell.angle_gamma   90.00
#
_symmetry.space_group_name_H-M   'P 1'
#
loop_
_entity.id
_entity.type
_entity.pdbx_description
1 polymer ?
#
loop_
_entity_poly.entity_id
_entity_poly.type
_entity_poly.pdbx_seq_one_letter_code
_entity_poly.pdbx_strand_id
1 'polypeptide(L)'
;KGFELSFAYHPIKSLQFSMNYGYTHARYLEYKKSATEDFSGNRLPMVPNHTLSMDGTYTVLQAGWFDKIVVNAGLTGLGRIYWADDNVVRQNFYATLNAKVSLTKGIFTWDLWGKNLTGTDYIAYSFKMSTGNYAQKGKPLTFGTSLSMTF
;
A
#
# COMPACT_ATOMS: atom_id res chain seq x y z
N LYS A 1 -1.98 21.09 5.15
CA LYS A 1 -3.44 21.00 4.98
C LYS A 1 -3.77 19.61 4.42
N GLY A 2 -4.90 19.05 4.80
CA GLY A 2 -5.30 17.74 4.30
C GLY A 2 -6.68 17.36 4.80
N PHE A 3 -7.15 16.20 4.36
CA PHE A 3 -8.34 15.55 4.89
C PHE A 3 -8.20 14.04 4.77
N GLU A 4 -8.96 13.33 5.59
CA GLU A 4 -9.02 11.88 5.60
C GLU A 4 -10.48 11.45 5.51
N LEU A 5 -10.73 10.36 4.80
CA LEU A 5 -12.03 9.73 4.65
C LEU A 5 -11.88 8.24 4.94
N SER A 6 -12.70 7.74 5.85
CA SER A 6 -12.77 6.31 6.17
C SER A 6 -14.20 5.82 5.95
N PHE A 7 -14.32 4.67 5.30
CA PHE A 7 -15.58 4.03 5.00
C PHE A 7 -15.48 2.54 5.31
N ALA A 8 -16.50 2.01 5.99
CA ALA A 8 -16.63 0.58 6.24
C ALA A 8 -18.07 0.15 5.93
N TYR A 9 -18.22 -0.97 5.24
CA TYR A 9 -19.50 -1.45 4.79
C TYR A 9 -19.60 -2.98 4.86
N HIS A 10 -20.68 -3.47 5.44
CA HIS A 10 -20.97 -4.88 5.61
C HIS A 10 -22.34 -5.18 4.99
N PRO A 11 -22.44 -5.36 3.66
CA PRO A 11 -23.73 -5.59 2.99
C PRO A 11 -24.42 -6.87 3.43
N ILE A 12 -23.64 -7.89 3.75
CA ILE A 12 -24.07 -9.17 4.29
C ILE A 12 -23.05 -9.66 5.32
N LYS A 13 -23.43 -10.61 6.19
CA LYS A 13 -22.56 -11.13 7.27
C LYS A 13 -21.25 -11.72 6.76
N SER A 14 -21.24 -12.24 5.55
CA SER A 14 -20.08 -12.88 4.92
C SER A 14 -19.18 -11.92 4.12
N LEU A 15 -19.60 -10.68 3.87
CA LEU A 15 -18.83 -9.72 3.06
C LEU A 15 -18.56 -8.45 3.86
N GLN A 16 -17.29 -8.12 3.97
CA GLN A 16 -16.80 -6.90 4.59
C GLN A 16 -15.97 -6.12 3.58
N PHE A 17 -16.17 -4.82 3.56
CA PHE A 17 -15.41 -3.90 2.73
C PHE A 17 -15.00 -2.69 3.55
N SER A 18 -13.76 -2.24 3.39
CA SER A 18 -13.28 -0.98 3.96
C SER A 18 -12.47 -0.18 2.95
N MET A 19 -12.53 1.13 3.07
CA MET A 19 -11.74 2.06 2.28
C MET A 19 -11.26 3.20 3.17
N ASN A 20 -9.98 3.53 3.04
CA ASN A 20 -9.40 4.71 3.66
C ASN A 20 -8.71 5.53 2.57
N TYR A 21 -8.97 6.82 2.57
CA TYR A 21 -8.35 7.75 1.65
C TYR A 21 -7.85 8.96 2.42
N GLY A 22 -6.62 9.36 2.15
CA GLY A 22 -6.01 10.57 2.71
C GLY A 22 -5.48 11.48 1.61
N TYR A 23 -5.69 12.77 1.79
CA TYR A 23 -5.05 13.81 0.99
C TYR A 23 -4.20 14.69 1.87
N THR A 24 -2.93 14.89 1.49
CA THR A 24 -1.98 15.71 2.23
C THR A 24 -1.36 16.76 1.32
N HIS A 25 -1.51 18.02 1.69
CA HIS A 25 -0.85 19.15 1.06
C HIS A 25 0.19 19.74 2.02
N ALA A 26 1.43 19.23 1.93
CA ALA A 26 2.56 19.66 2.75
C ALA A 26 3.63 20.32 1.87
N ARG A 27 3.97 21.56 2.21
CA ARG A 27 4.99 22.37 1.53
C ARG A 27 5.79 23.17 2.53
N TYR A 28 7.05 23.46 2.19
CA TYR A 28 7.83 24.45 2.89
C TYR A 28 7.21 25.83 2.68
N LEU A 29 6.96 26.57 3.73
CA LEU A 29 6.59 27.98 3.64
C LEU A 29 7.81 28.81 3.30
N GLU A 30 8.90 28.58 4.04
CA GLU A 30 10.21 29.17 3.81
C GLU A 30 11.27 28.13 4.14
N TYR A 31 12.18 27.85 3.19
CA TYR A 31 13.31 26.98 3.38
C TYR A 31 14.47 27.36 2.47
N LYS A 32 15.33 28.24 2.98
CA LYS A 32 16.59 28.63 2.33
C LYS A 32 17.74 27.86 2.97
N LYS A 33 18.26 26.90 2.25
CA LYS A 33 19.36 26.05 2.72
C LYS A 33 20.71 26.75 2.57
N SER A 34 20.86 27.58 1.53
CA SER A 34 22.03 28.40 1.27
C SER A 34 21.63 29.67 0.46
N ALA A 35 22.59 30.52 0.13
CA ALA A 35 22.35 31.67 -0.72
C ALA A 35 21.88 31.30 -2.14
N THR A 36 22.17 30.10 -2.59
CA THR A 36 21.84 29.59 -3.94
C THR A 36 20.78 28.47 -3.94
N GLU A 37 20.45 27.91 -2.78
CA GLU A 37 19.47 26.83 -2.65
C GLU A 37 18.26 27.31 -1.84
N ASP A 38 17.20 27.67 -2.54
CA ASP A 38 15.90 28.02 -1.96
C ASP A 38 14.85 26.97 -2.37
N PHE A 39 14.33 26.24 -1.39
CA PHE A 39 13.31 25.21 -1.57
C PHE A 39 11.93 25.64 -1.08
N SER A 40 11.76 26.94 -0.80
CA SER A 40 10.47 27.53 -0.41
C SER A 40 9.39 27.21 -1.44
N GLY A 41 8.23 26.80 -0.98
CA GLY A 41 7.12 26.35 -1.82
C GLY A 41 7.23 24.90 -2.34
N ASN A 42 8.39 24.26 -2.23
CA ASN A 42 8.55 22.84 -2.57
C ASN A 42 7.74 21.93 -1.64
N ARG A 43 7.36 20.77 -2.13
CA ARG A 43 6.70 19.75 -1.31
C ARG A 43 7.70 19.10 -0.37
N LEU A 44 7.23 18.75 0.84
CA LEU A 44 8.04 17.98 1.79
C LEU A 44 8.39 16.63 1.17
N PRO A 45 9.67 16.21 1.26
CA PRO A 45 10.08 14.89 0.79
C PRO A 45 9.44 13.77 1.62
N MET A 46 9.31 12.61 1.00
CA MET A 46 8.77 11.37 1.58
C MET A 46 7.30 11.47 2.07
N VAL A 47 6.59 12.52 1.69
CA VAL A 47 5.16 12.71 2.01
C VAL A 47 4.34 12.49 0.73
N PRO A 48 3.59 11.38 0.61
CA PRO A 48 2.67 11.19 -0.50
C PRO A 48 1.53 12.21 -0.44
N ASN A 49 1.15 12.75 -1.58
CA ASN A 49 0.03 13.69 -1.64
C ASN A 49 -1.34 12.99 -1.55
N HIS A 50 -1.41 11.70 -1.84
CA HIS A 50 -2.60 10.87 -1.68
C HIS A 50 -2.20 9.53 -1.08
N THR A 51 -3.04 8.99 -0.23
CA THR A 51 -2.97 7.61 0.27
C THR A 51 -4.32 6.96 0.06
N LEU A 52 -4.32 5.73 -0.43
CA LEU A 52 -5.52 4.93 -0.63
C LEU A 52 -5.27 3.52 -0.09
N SER A 53 -6.19 3.02 0.71
CA SER A 53 -6.27 1.62 1.11
C SER A 53 -7.70 1.15 0.92
N MET A 54 -7.88 0.03 0.24
CA MET A 54 -9.17 -0.63 0.08
C MET A 54 -8.98 -2.10 0.40
N ASP A 55 -9.84 -2.65 1.25
CA ASP A 55 -9.77 -4.03 1.68
C ASP A 55 -11.14 -4.68 1.60
N GLY A 56 -11.19 -5.89 1.05
CA GLY A 56 -12.38 -6.70 0.95
C GLY A 56 -12.14 -8.08 1.56
N THR A 57 -13.07 -8.57 2.36
CA THR A 57 -13.05 -9.92 2.94
C THR A 57 -14.38 -10.60 2.65
N TYR A 58 -14.29 -11.78 2.04
CA TYR A 58 -15.46 -12.64 1.82
C TYR A 58 -15.25 -13.97 2.53
N THR A 59 -16.22 -14.37 3.36
CA THR A 59 -16.18 -15.59 4.16
C THR A 59 -17.29 -16.53 3.73
N VAL A 60 -16.95 -17.77 3.37
CA VAL A 60 -17.90 -18.86 3.08
C VAL A 60 -17.73 -19.92 4.16
N LEU A 61 -18.81 -20.30 4.80
CA LEU A 61 -18.85 -21.40 5.77
C LEU A 61 -19.39 -22.66 5.09
N GLN A 62 -18.84 -23.83 5.47
CA GLN A 62 -19.25 -25.15 4.97
C GLN A 62 -19.21 -25.24 3.43
N ALA A 63 -18.08 -24.86 2.84
CA ALA A 63 -17.86 -24.85 1.39
C ALA A 63 -17.29 -26.19 0.92
N GLY A 64 -18.16 -27.15 0.63
CA GLY A 64 -17.78 -28.48 0.18
C GLY A 64 -17.01 -29.24 1.25
N TRP A 65 -15.74 -29.57 0.97
CA TRP A 65 -14.86 -30.29 1.92
C TRP A 65 -14.30 -29.38 3.02
N PHE A 66 -14.28 -28.06 2.81
CA PHE A 66 -13.74 -27.10 3.77
C PHE A 66 -14.84 -26.61 4.74
N ASP A 67 -14.47 -26.45 6.00
CA ASP A 67 -15.36 -25.90 7.03
C ASP A 67 -15.51 -24.37 6.86
N LYS A 68 -14.45 -23.71 6.35
CA LYS A 68 -14.42 -22.28 6.12
C LYS A 68 -13.45 -21.92 5.00
N ILE A 69 -13.88 -21.03 4.13
CA ILE A 69 -13.03 -20.37 3.12
C ILE A 69 -13.10 -18.87 3.37
N VAL A 70 -11.95 -18.22 3.46
CA VAL A 70 -11.86 -16.76 3.55
C VAL A 70 -11.04 -16.23 2.37
N VAL A 71 -11.60 -15.32 1.63
CA VAL A 71 -10.92 -14.60 0.54
C VAL A 71 -10.71 -13.16 0.99
N ASN A 72 -9.47 -12.72 1.00
CA ASN A 72 -9.10 -11.33 1.26
C ASN A 72 -8.47 -10.74 0.00
N ALA A 73 -8.83 -9.51 -0.33
CA ALA A 73 -8.15 -8.71 -1.36
C ALA A 73 -7.96 -7.29 -0.84
N GLY A 74 -6.75 -6.76 -1.03
CA GLY A 74 -6.41 -5.41 -0.58
C GLY A 74 -5.66 -4.65 -1.66
N LEU A 75 -6.11 -3.43 -1.94
CA LEU A 75 -5.47 -2.47 -2.84
C LEU A 75 -4.84 -1.37 -1.99
N THR A 76 -3.55 -1.10 -2.20
CA THR A 76 -2.86 0.04 -1.59
C THR A 76 -2.34 0.95 -2.68
N GLY A 77 -2.71 2.22 -2.64
CA GLY A 77 -2.26 3.25 -3.58
C GLY A 77 -1.55 4.39 -2.88
N LEU A 78 -0.45 4.85 -3.47
CA LEU A 78 0.28 6.03 -3.02
C LEU A 78 0.37 7.04 -4.15
N GLY A 79 0.04 8.28 -3.85
CA GLY A 79 0.15 9.43 -4.74
C GLY A 79 1.60 9.83 -4.96
N ARG A 80 1.78 10.96 -5.63
CA ARG A 80 3.13 11.45 -5.91
C ARG A 80 3.93 11.68 -4.63
N ILE A 81 5.15 11.17 -4.62
CA ILE A 81 6.15 11.33 -3.55
C ILE A 81 7.39 11.96 -4.16
N TYR A 82 7.94 12.98 -3.53
CA TYR A 82 9.26 13.53 -3.82
C TYR A 82 10.27 12.97 -2.82
N TRP A 83 11.48 12.66 -3.28
CA TRP A 83 12.47 11.99 -2.45
C TRP A 83 13.48 12.93 -1.81
N ALA A 84 13.57 14.19 -2.32
CA ALA A 84 14.48 15.21 -1.80
C ALA A 84 13.80 16.58 -1.83
N ASP A 85 14.39 17.55 -1.11
CA ASP A 85 13.88 18.92 -0.95
C ASP A 85 13.81 19.68 -2.27
N ASP A 86 14.68 19.34 -3.24
CA ASP A 86 14.71 19.94 -4.58
C ASP A 86 13.53 19.51 -5.47
N ASN A 87 12.77 18.53 -5.06
CA ASN A 87 11.63 17.97 -5.77
C ASN A 87 11.94 17.48 -7.22
N VAL A 88 13.19 17.17 -7.51
CA VAL A 88 13.62 16.70 -8.84
C VAL A 88 13.26 15.22 -9.01
N VAL A 89 13.66 14.38 -8.07
CA VAL A 89 13.37 12.94 -8.13
C VAL A 89 12.03 12.63 -7.45
N ARG A 90 11.15 11.96 -8.19
CA ARG A 90 9.81 11.65 -7.72
C ARG A 90 9.34 10.27 -8.15
N GLN A 91 8.46 9.67 -7.38
CA GLN A 91 7.60 8.57 -7.76
C GLN A 91 6.22 9.13 -8.09
N ASN A 92 5.68 8.79 -9.26
CA ASN A 92 4.28 9.11 -9.59
C ASN A 92 3.33 8.16 -8.84
N PHE A 93 2.02 8.42 -8.94
CA PHE A 93 1.02 7.52 -8.34
C PHE A 93 1.25 6.08 -8.80
N TYR A 94 1.16 5.17 -7.85
CA TYR A 94 1.13 3.73 -8.11
C TYR A 94 0.17 3.04 -7.15
N ALA A 95 -0.29 1.85 -7.53
CA ALA A 95 -1.08 1.00 -6.67
C ALA A 95 -0.64 -0.46 -6.80
N THR A 96 -0.74 -1.21 -5.69
CA THR A 96 -0.47 -2.64 -5.62
C THR A 96 -1.70 -3.38 -5.12
N LEU A 97 -2.00 -4.52 -5.73
CA LEU A 97 -3.05 -5.44 -5.31
C LEU A 97 -2.43 -6.62 -4.60
N ASN A 98 -2.96 -6.96 -3.43
CA ASN A 98 -2.61 -8.16 -2.68
C ASN A 98 -3.86 -9.01 -2.51
N ALA A 99 -3.71 -10.34 -2.46
CA ALA A 99 -4.83 -11.21 -2.15
C ALA A 99 -4.36 -12.43 -1.35
N LYS A 100 -5.29 -13.00 -0.58
CA LYS A 100 -5.09 -14.22 0.19
C LYS A 100 -6.36 -15.04 0.19
N VAL A 101 -6.22 -16.36 0.02
CA VAL A 101 -7.27 -17.35 0.22
C VAL A 101 -6.85 -18.25 1.38
N SER A 102 -7.70 -18.36 2.39
CA SER A 102 -7.51 -19.24 3.55
C SER A 102 -8.54 -20.35 3.51
N LEU A 103 -8.07 -21.59 3.52
CA LEU A 103 -8.86 -22.82 3.46
C LEU A 103 -8.73 -23.56 4.80
N THR A 104 -9.82 -23.62 5.58
CA THR A 104 -9.80 -24.25 6.90
C THR A 104 -10.55 -25.58 6.89
N LYS A 105 -9.93 -26.62 7.47
CA LYS A 105 -10.52 -27.92 7.73
C LYS A 105 -10.09 -28.46 9.09
N GLY A 106 -11.04 -28.61 10.03
CA GLY A 106 -10.74 -28.99 11.41
C GLY A 106 -9.74 -28.01 12.04
N ILE A 107 -8.62 -28.53 12.53
CA ILE A 107 -7.54 -27.74 13.13
C ILE A 107 -6.56 -27.13 12.12
N PHE A 108 -6.66 -27.48 10.83
CA PHE A 108 -5.72 -27.02 9.79
C PHE A 108 -6.27 -25.82 9.04
N THR A 109 -5.40 -24.86 8.78
CA THR A 109 -5.66 -23.75 7.86
C THR A 109 -4.53 -23.65 6.84
N TRP A 110 -4.88 -23.72 5.57
CA TRP A 110 -3.97 -23.54 4.45
C TRP A 110 -4.20 -22.20 3.78
N ASP A 111 -3.18 -21.34 3.80
CA ASP A 111 -3.18 -20.04 3.16
C ASP A 111 -2.44 -20.07 1.84
N LEU A 112 -3.05 -19.51 0.81
CA LEU A 112 -2.44 -19.16 -0.47
C LEU A 112 -2.49 -17.64 -0.59
N TRP A 113 -1.35 -17.00 -0.84
CA TRP A 113 -1.30 -15.55 -0.92
C TRP A 113 -0.43 -15.04 -2.07
N GLY A 114 -0.78 -13.85 -2.56
CA GLY A 114 0.00 -13.12 -3.55
C GLY A 114 0.09 -11.65 -3.18
N LYS A 115 1.24 -11.05 -3.43
CA LYS A 115 1.52 -9.62 -3.22
C LYS A 115 1.95 -8.98 -4.51
N ASN A 116 1.53 -7.73 -4.68
CA ASN A 116 1.74 -6.96 -5.92
C ASN A 116 1.29 -7.75 -7.16
N LEU A 117 0.06 -8.29 -7.12
CA LEU A 117 -0.52 -9.12 -8.17
C LEU A 117 -0.65 -8.39 -9.51
N THR A 118 -0.66 -7.07 -9.49
CA THR A 118 -0.65 -6.20 -10.68
C THR A 118 0.72 -6.12 -11.35
N GLY A 119 1.78 -6.62 -10.70
CA GLY A 119 3.16 -6.49 -11.20
C GLY A 119 3.63 -5.03 -11.31
N THR A 120 3.07 -4.14 -10.49
CA THR A 120 3.38 -2.71 -10.55
C THR A 120 4.84 -2.44 -10.18
N ASP A 121 5.58 -1.83 -11.09
CA ASP A 121 6.92 -1.30 -10.82
C ASP A 121 6.83 0.08 -10.15
N TYR A 122 7.51 0.24 -9.03
CA TYR A 122 7.57 1.50 -8.29
C TYR A 122 8.90 1.65 -7.55
N ILE A 123 9.25 2.90 -7.24
CA ILE A 123 10.40 3.22 -6.39
C ILE A 123 9.92 3.27 -4.94
N ALA A 124 10.41 2.35 -4.12
CA ALA A 124 10.09 2.29 -2.69
C ALA A 124 10.84 3.35 -1.89
N TYR A 125 12.05 3.70 -2.32
CA TYR A 125 12.89 4.70 -1.70
C TYR A 125 13.94 5.21 -2.70
N SER A 126 14.30 6.50 -2.61
CA SER A 126 15.40 7.07 -3.36
C SER A 126 16.15 8.10 -2.52
N PHE A 127 17.46 8.17 -2.73
CA PHE A 127 18.34 9.13 -2.06
C PHE A 127 19.43 9.60 -3.02
N LYS A 128 19.93 10.79 -2.76
CA LYS A 128 20.99 11.44 -3.53
C LYS A 128 22.29 11.39 -2.74
N MET A 129 23.36 10.97 -3.39
CA MET A 129 24.73 11.07 -2.90
C MET A 129 25.57 11.95 -3.83
N SER A 130 26.78 12.31 -3.43
CA SER A 130 27.74 13.07 -4.27
C SER A 130 28.05 12.36 -5.60
N THR A 131 27.96 11.03 -5.61
CA THR A 131 28.24 10.16 -6.77
C THR A 131 27.04 9.93 -7.69
N GLY A 132 25.82 10.31 -7.29
CA GLY A 132 24.61 10.13 -8.10
C GLY A 132 23.33 9.89 -7.28
N ASN A 133 22.26 9.60 -8.02
CA ASN A 133 20.95 9.25 -7.44
C ASN A 133 20.83 7.72 -7.39
N TYR A 134 20.45 7.22 -6.23
CA TYR A 134 20.22 5.79 -6.00
C TYR A 134 18.75 5.56 -5.69
N ALA A 135 18.20 4.45 -6.17
CA ALA A 135 16.82 4.09 -5.95
C ALA A 135 16.68 2.60 -5.61
N GLN A 136 15.82 2.32 -4.65
CA GLN A 136 15.39 0.97 -4.33
C GLN A 136 14.05 0.72 -4.99
N LYS A 137 13.96 -0.31 -5.82
CA LYS A 137 12.68 -0.77 -6.38
C LYS A 137 11.80 -1.37 -5.28
N GLY A 138 10.49 -1.21 -5.44
CA GLY A 138 9.50 -1.91 -4.65
C GLY A 138 9.56 -3.43 -4.86
N LYS A 139 8.88 -4.16 -3.99
CA LYS A 139 8.80 -5.63 -4.10
C LYS A 139 8.02 -6.00 -5.37
N PRO A 140 8.55 -6.89 -6.21
CA PRO A 140 7.84 -7.37 -7.39
C PRO A 140 6.66 -8.27 -7.00
N LEU A 141 5.95 -8.78 -8.01
CA LEU A 141 4.99 -9.87 -7.81
C LEU A 141 5.63 -11.01 -7.02
N THR A 142 5.03 -11.35 -5.91
CA THR A 142 5.41 -12.50 -5.06
C THR A 142 4.17 -13.28 -4.67
N PHE A 143 4.31 -14.58 -4.55
CA PHE A 143 3.27 -15.46 -4.03
C PHE A 143 3.89 -16.51 -3.11
N GLY A 144 3.06 -17.09 -2.28
CA GLY A 144 3.49 -18.13 -1.36
C GLY A 144 2.33 -18.84 -0.72
N THR A 145 2.67 -19.79 0.10
CA THR A 145 1.73 -20.61 0.85
C THR A 145 2.20 -20.79 2.28
N SER A 146 1.27 -21.00 3.20
CA SER A 146 1.54 -21.41 4.57
C SER A 146 0.49 -22.38 5.08
N LEU A 147 0.91 -23.30 5.94
CA LEU A 147 0.04 -24.22 6.63
C LEU A 147 0.15 -23.96 8.13
N SER A 148 -0.97 -23.80 8.81
CA SER A 148 -1.04 -23.61 10.25
C SER A 148 -1.97 -24.61 10.91
N MET A 149 -1.70 -24.90 12.19
CA MET A 149 -2.53 -25.75 13.04
C MET A 149 -2.89 -24.98 14.30
N THR A 150 -4.16 -25.07 14.69
CA THR A 150 -4.67 -24.49 15.94
C THR A 150 -5.19 -25.61 16.83
N PHE A 151 -4.63 -25.73 18.05
CA PHE A 151 -4.99 -26.74 19.04
C PHE A 151 -5.96 -26.17 20.07
#